data_5c9003aa32a65771fcf48f6b25a42f30
#
_entry.id   5c9003aa32a65771fcf48f6b25a42f30
#
_cell.length_a   1.000
_cell.length_b   1.000
_cell.length_c   1.000
_cell.angle_alpha   90.00
_cell.angle_beta   90.00
_cell.angle_gamma   90.00
#
_symmetry.space_group_name_H-M   'P 1'
#
loop_
_entity.id
_entity.type
_entity.pdbx_description
1 polymer ?
#
loop_
_entity_poly.entity_id
_entity_poly.type
_entity_poly.pdbx_seq_one_letter_code
_entity_poly.pdbx_strand_id
1 'polypeptide(L)'
;MDKIPILRMGNFLLVTIQVDLYDRLALNLEADLVQMVNKTSAKGVLIDISAVSIVDSFMGRIIGNIASMSKILDAQTVVVGMQPAVAITLIELGLPLKGVHTALDVEKGMSLLKSMIDDPGDEEIEEDDFITE
;
A
#
# COMPACT_ATOMS: atom_id res chain seq x y z
N MET A 1 1.87 21.68 -12.44
CA MET A 1 1.43 20.33 -12.70
C MET A 1 1.67 19.46 -11.50
N ASP A 2 0.62 19.14 -10.84
CA ASP A 2 0.75 18.39 -9.59
C ASP A 2 0.73 16.91 -9.85
N LYS A 3 1.77 16.25 -9.44
CA LYS A 3 1.91 14.83 -9.63
C LYS A 3 2.74 14.26 -8.50
N ILE A 4 2.28 13.16 -7.93
CA ILE A 4 3.02 12.51 -6.87
C ILE A 4 4.03 11.55 -7.51
N PRO A 5 5.32 11.71 -7.22
CA PRO A 5 6.33 10.83 -7.83
C PRO A 5 6.22 9.41 -7.33
N ILE A 6 6.47 8.48 -8.23
CA ILE A 6 6.52 7.06 -7.90
C ILE A 6 7.96 6.61 -8.14
N LEU A 7 8.61 6.14 -7.08
CA LEU A 7 10.00 5.68 -7.16
C LEU A 7 10.04 4.18 -7.29
N ARG A 8 10.89 3.70 -8.18
CA ARG A 8 11.09 2.27 -8.32
C ARG A 8 12.30 1.83 -7.50
N MET A 9 12.09 0.84 -6.64
CA MET A 9 13.15 0.30 -5.79
C MET A 9 13.17 -1.22 -5.99
N GLY A 10 13.96 -1.69 -6.94
CA GLY A 10 13.99 -3.11 -7.27
C GLY A 10 12.62 -3.56 -7.80
N ASN A 11 12.02 -4.53 -7.13
CA ASN A 11 10.71 -5.05 -7.49
C ASN A 11 9.58 -4.32 -6.78
N PHE A 12 9.88 -3.21 -6.12
CA PHE A 12 8.89 -2.47 -5.35
C PHE A 12 8.76 -1.05 -5.87
N LEU A 13 7.60 -0.46 -5.67
CA LEU A 13 7.34 0.94 -5.96
C LEU A 13 7.11 1.66 -4.64
N LEU A 14 7.66 2.86 -4.51
CA LEU A 14 7.49 3.68 -3.32
C LEU A 14 6.81 4.99 -3.68
N VAL A 15 5.78 5.33 -2.94
CA VAL A 15 5.08 6.61 -3.05
C VAL A 15 5.12 7.27 -1.69
N THR A 16 5.55 8.54 -1.65
CA THR A 16 5.51 9.32 -0.41
C THR A 16 4.51 10.45 -0.59
N ILE A 17 3.50 10.47 0.27
CA ILE A 17 2.47 11.49 0.21
C ILE A 17 2.82 12.55 1.23
N GLN A 18 3.23 13.73 0.75
CA GLN A 18 3.70 14.82 1.61
C GLN A 18 2.79 16.03 1.62
N VAL A 19 1.72 15.98 0.84
CA VAL A 19 0.79 17.10 0.75
C VAL A 19 -0.63 16.57 0.84
N ASP A 20 -1.56 17.46 1.07
CA ASP A 20 -2.97 17.08 1.10
C ASP A 20 -3.37 16.60 -0.29
N LEU A 21 -4.06 15.46 -0.32
CA LEU A 21 -4.54 14.91 -1.57
C LEU A 21 -5.93 15.46 -1.85
N TYR A 22 -6.03 16.35 -2.83
CA TYR A 22 -7.34 16.70 -3.34
C TYR A 22 -7.75 15.65 -4.39
N ASP A 23 -9.03 15.65 -4.72
CA ASP A 23 -9.64 14.56 -5.47
C ASP A 23 -8.91 14.22 -6.76
N ARG A 24 -8.58 15.22 -7.56
CA ARG A 24 -7.92 14.98 -8.84
C ARG A 24 -6.52 14.38 -8.66
N LEU A 25 -5.76 14.91 -7.69
CA LEU A 25 -4.42 14.41 -7.44
C LEU A 25 -4.46 12.96 -6.97
N ALA A 26 -5.43 12.63 -6.11
CA ALA A 26 -5.59 11.27 -5.63
C ALA A 26 -5.97 10.31 -6.76
N LEU A 27 -6.89 10.72 -7.63
CA LEU A 27 -7.27 9.89 -8.78
C LEU A 27 -6.11 9.70 -9.75
N ASN A 28 -5.32 10.75 -9.96
CA ASN A 28 -4.14 10.64 -10.82
C ASN A 28 -3.12 9.67 -10.22
N LEU A 29 -2.92 9.75 -8.92
CA LEU A 29 -2.01 8.82 -8.24
C LEU A 29 -2.48 7.38 -8.40
N GLU A 30 -3.78 7.14 -8.20
CA GLU A 30 -4.34 5.80 -8.35
C GLU A 30 -4.08 5.26 -9.75
N ALA A 31 -4.38 6.04 -10.78
CA ALA A 31 -4.19 5.62 -12.16
C ALA A 31 -2.70 5.40 -12.48
N ASP A 32 -1.86 6.34 -12.08
CA ASP A 32 -0.42 6.26 -12.38
C ASP A 32 0.22 5.06 -11.69
N LEU A 33 -0.17 4.81 -10.45
CA LEU A 33 0.42 3.73 -9.67
C LEU A 33 0.05 2.36 -10.25
N VAL A 34 -1.23 2.18 -10.60
CA VAL A 34 -1.69 0.93 -11.18
C VAL A 34 -1.01 0.69 -12.53
N GLN A 35 -0.88 1.73 -13.36
CA GLN A 35 -0.17 1.60 -14.62
C GLN A 35 1.29 1.23 -14.41
N MET A 36 1.93 1.83 -13.41
CA MET A 36 3.33 1.54 -13.13
C MET A 36 3.51 0.10 -12.65
N VAL A 37 2.60 -0.39 -11.80
CA VAL A 37 2.64 -1.80 -11.36
C VAL A 37 2.55 -2.71 -12.58
N ASN A 38 1.62 -2.42 -13.47
CA ASN A 38 1.45 -3.25 -14.68
C ASN A 38 2.67 -3.19 -15.58
N LYS A 39 3.19 -1.99 -15.79
CA LYS A 39 4.31 -1.79 -16.71
C LYS A 39 5.61 -2.41 -16.21
N THR A 40 5.87 -2.32 -14.91
CA THR A 40 7.14 -2.79 -14.34
C THR A 40 7.04 -4.21 -13.78
N SER A 41 5.84 -4.75 -13.70
CA SER A 41 5.59 -6.04 -13.02
C SER A 41 6.08 -6.01 -11.58
N ALA A 42 5.95 -4.85 -10.93
CA ALA A 42 6.35 -4.71 -9.54
C ALA A 42 5.56 -5.68 -8.67
N LYS A 43 6.20 -6.18 -7.63
CA LYS A 43 5.58 -7.15 -6.72
C LYS A 43 5.08 -6.50 -5.44
N GLY A 44 5.42 -5.26 -5.21
CA GLY A 44 4.98 -4.56 -4.00
C GLY A 44 4.90 -3.08 -4.20
N VAL A 45 3.99 -2.46 -3.44
CA VAL A 45 3.80 -1.02 -3.42
C VAL A 45 3.86 -0.56 -1.97
N LEU A 46 4.73 0.41 -1.71
CA LEU A 46 4.83 1.05 -0.40
C LEU A 46 4.25 2.44 -0.51
N ILE A 47 3.31 2.75 0.37
CA ILE A 47 2.72 4.08 0.42
C ILE A 47 3.07 4.68 1.78
N ASP A 48 3.93 5.69 1.77
CA ASP A 48 4.39 6.35 2.99
C ASP A 48 3.48 7.54 3.25
N ILE A 49 2.74 7.48 4.35
CA ILE A 49 1.82 8.55 4.74
C ILE A 49 2.24 9.18 6.06
N SER A 50 3.53 9.11 6.42
CA SER A 50 4.01 9.65 7.69
C SER A 50 3.79 11.15 7.81
N ALA A 51 3.71 11.87 6.70
CA ALA A 51 3.45 13.31 6.71
C ALA A 51 1.96 13.65 6.67
N VAL A 52 1.09 12.65 6.56
CA VAL A 52 -0.36 12.88 6.49
C VAL A 52 -0.94 12.88 7.89
N SER A 53 -1.55 14.00 8.29
CA SER A 53 -2.16 14.12 9.61
C SER A 53 -3.68 14.09 9.56
N ILE A 54 -4.28 14.30 8.39
CA ILE A 54 -5.72 14.31 8.22
C ILE A 54 -6.08 13.43 7.03
N VAL A 55 -7.07 12.59 7.22
CA VAL A 55 -7.55 11.71 6.16
C VAL A 55 -9.07 11.74 6.14
N ASP A 56 -9.65 11.69 4.94
CA ASP A 56 -11.09 11.60 4.80
C ASP A 56 -11.46 10.27 4.14
N SER A 57 -12.77 10.04 3.98
CA SER A 57 -13.26 8.79 3.42
C SER A 57 -12.82 8.61 1.98
N PHE A 58 -12.66 9.71 1.24
CA PHE A 58 -12.22 9.62 -0.15
C PHE A 58 -10.79 9.08 -0.24
N MET A 59 -9.89 9.62 0.57
CA MET A 59 -8.50 9.15 0.59
C MET A 59 -8.42 7.69 1.02
N GLY A 60 -9.21 7.32 2.02
CA GLY A 60 -9.23 5.92 2.46
C GLY A 60 -9.67 4.99 1.35
N ARG A 61 -10.68 5.40 0.56
CA ARG A 61 -11.13 4.59 -0.57
C ARG A 61 -10.07 4.51 -1.66
N ILE A 62 -9.35 5.59 -1.91
CA ILE A 62 -8.27 5.58 -2.91
C ILE A 62 -7.19 4.57 -2.52
N ILE A 63 -6.77 4.58 -1.25
CA ILE A 63 -5.77 3.62 -0.77
C ILE A 63 -6.30 2.18 -0.92
N GLY A 64 -7.54 1.95 -0.54
CA GLY A 64 -8.15 0.63 -0.69
C GLY A 64 -8.24 0.19 -2.14
N ASN A 65 -8.57 1.11 -3.05
CA ASN A 65 -8.64 0.79 -4.47
C ASN A 65 -7.27 0.46 -5.03
N ILE A 66 -6.23 1.20 -4.62
CA ILE A 66 -4.86 0.91 -5.05
C ILE A 66 -4.49 -0.50 -4.63
N ALA A 67 -4.77 -0.86 -3.38
CA ALA A 67 -4.45 -2.19 -2.87
C ALA A 67 -5.19 -3.28 -3.65
N SER A 68 -6.47 -3.09 -3.90
CA SER A 68 -7.28 -4.08 -4.62
C SER A 68 -6.81 -4.28 -6.05
N MET A 69 -6.55 -3.19 -6.76
CA MET A 69 -6.11 -3.27 -8.14
C MET A 69 -4.70 -3.83 -8.24
N SER A 70 -3.83 -3.43 -7.31
CA SER A 70 -2.46 -3.96 -7.30
C SER A 70 -2.46 -5.46 -7.04
N LYS A 71 -3.33 -5.93 -6.17
CA LYS A 71 -3.42 -7.35 -5.87
C LYS A 71 -3.84 -8.16 -7.11
N ILE A 72 -4.76 -7.63 -7.90
CA ILE A 72 -5.15 -8.27 -9.16
C ILE A 72 -3.93 -8.40 -10.08
N LEU A 73 -3.00 -7.45 -10.01
CA LEU A 73 -1.78 -7.48 -10.81
C LEU A 73 -0.63 -8.20 -10.09
N ASP A 74 -0.94 -8.94 -9.05
CA ASP A 74 0.03 -9.74 -8.30
C ASP A 74 1.03 -8.87 -7.53
N ALA A 75 0.59 -7.75 -7.00
CA ALA A 75 1.42 -6.87 -6.17
C ALA A 75 0.74 -6.63 -4.83
N GLN A 76 1.53 -6.68 -3.76
CA GLN A 76 1.03 -6.42 -2.41
C GLN A 76 1.20 -4.95 -2.07
N THR A 77 0.33 -4.42 -1.23
CA THR A 77 0.37 -3.01 -0.82
C THR A 77 0.62 -2.91 0.67
N VAL A 78 1.62 -2.10 1.05
CA VAL A 78 1.92 -1.82 2.45
C VAL A 78 1.88 -0.31 2.64
N VAL A 79 1.10 0.13 3.63
CA VAL A 79 1.06 1.55 4.02
C VAL A 79 1.95 1.70 5.25
N VAL A 80 2.89 2.63 5.19
CA VAL A 80 3.83 2.83 6.29
C VAL A 80 3.69 4.22 6.89
N GLY A 81 4.04 4.34 8.16
CA GLY A 81 4.09 5.62 8.84
C GLY A 81 2.75 6.20 9.21
N MET A 82 1.70 5.39 9.28
CA MET A 82 0.37 5.90 9.62
C MET A 82 0.37 6.49 11.01
N GLN A 83 -0.01 7.78 11.12
CA GLN A 83 -0.13 8.42 12.42
C GLN A 83 -1.34 7.88 13.16
N PRO A 84 -1.27 7.80 14.50
CA PRO A 84 -2.40 7.25 15.28
C PRO A 84 -3.73 7.96 15.01
N ALA A 85 -3.72 9.27 14.87
CA ALA A 85 -4.95 10.03 14.59
C ALA A 85 -5.57 9.60 13.26
N VAL A 86 -4.74 9.30 12.26
CA VAL A 86 -5.21 8.83 10.96
C VAL A 86 -5.82 7.44 11.09
N ALA A 87 -5.17 6.57 11.83
CA ALA A 87 -5.67 5.21 12.03
C ALA A 87 -7.05 5.23 12.72
N ILE A 88 -7.18 6.06 13.74
CA ILE A 88 -8.43 6.21 14.47
C ILE A 88 -9.54 6.70 13.53
N THR A 89 -9.22 7.69 12.71
CA THR A 89 -10.21 8.25 11.77
C THR A 89 -10.68 7.19 10.77
N LEU A 90 -9.76 6.39 10.23
CA LEU A 90 -10.12 5.35 9.28
C LEU A 90 -11.04 4.32 9.92
N ILE A 91 -10.77 3.95 11.17
CA ILE A 91 -11.63 3.02 11.89
C ILE A 91 -13.01 3.62 12.10
N GLU A 92 -13.07 4.89 12.52
CA GLU A 92 -14.33 5.57 12.77
C GLU A 92 -15.16 5.75 11.51
N LEU A 93 -14.51 5.91 10.37
CA LEU A 93 -15.19 6.01 9.08
C LEU A 93 -15.71 4.66 8.59
N GLY A 94 -15.33 3.57 9.26
CA GLY A 94 -15.78 2.23 8.88
C GLY A 94 -15.25 1.78 7.54
N LEU A 95 -14.07 2.28 7.13
CA LEU A 95 -13.52 1.94 5.83
C LEU A 95 -12.81 0.61 5.86
N PRO A 96 -13.23 -0.33 5.02
CA PRO A 96 -12.53 -1.61 4.96
C PRO A 96 -11.28 -1.46 4.09
N LEU A 97 -10.12 -1.54 4.71
CA LEU A 97 -8.86 -1.52 3.98
C LEU A 97 -8.38 -2.94 3.72
N LYS A 98 -9.22 -3.74 3.08
CA LYS A 98 -8.88 -5.11 2.77
C LYS A 98 -7.69 -5.17 1.82
N GLY A 99 -6.76 -6.04 2.12
CA GLY A 99 -5.58 -6.18 1.29
C GLY A 99 -4.51 -5.14 1.54
N VAL A 100 -4.76 -4.22 2.47
CA VAL A 100 -3.74 -3.24 2.86
C VAL A 100 -3.02 -3.76 4.10
N HIS A 101 -1.72 -3.92 3.98
CA HIS A 101 -0.87 -4.24 5.12
C HIS A 101 -0.26 -2.95 5.64
N THR A 102 0.10 -2.93 6.90
CA THR A 102 0.70 -1.74 7.50
C THR A 102 2.04 -2.07 8.14
N ALA A 103 2.92 -1.10 8.18
CA ALA A 103 4.20 -1.23 8.85
C ALA A 103 4.57 0.12 9.43
N LEU A 104 5.50 0.11 10.37
CA LEU A 104 5.86 1.31 11.11
C LEU A 104 6.56 2.35 10.24
N ASP A 105 7.47 1.89 9.39
CA ASP A 105 8.25 2.77 8.52
C ASP A 105 8.61 2.05 7.23
N VAL A 106 9.32 2.76 6.34
CA VAL A 106 9.68 2.22 5.03
C VAL A 106 10.54 0.97 5.17
N GLU A 107 11.49 0.97 6.09
CA GLU A 107 12.37 -0.18 6.28
C GLU A 107 11.58 -1.43 6.67
N LYS A 108 10.68 -1.30 7.63
CA LYS A 108 9.85 -2.42 8.05
C LYS A 108 8.86 -2.83 6.97
N GLY A 109 8.36 -1.85 6.22
CA GLY A 109 7.48 -2.12 5.09
C GLY A 109 8.19 -2.91 4.00
N MET A 110 9.43 -2.56 3.70
CA MET A 110 10.24 -3.30 2.72
C MET A 110 10.47 -4.73 3.20
N SER A 111 10.79 -4.90 4.47
CA SER A 111 11.01 -6.23 5.03
C SER A 111 9.74 -7.07 4.93
N LEU A 112 8.60 -6.46 5.23
CA LEU A 112 7.33 -7.16 5.16
C LEU A 112 7.03 -7.59 3.72
N LEU A 113 7.20 -6.68 2.76
CA LEU A 113 6.97 -7.02 1.35
C LEU A 113 7.89 -8.14 0.90
N LYS A 114 9.15 -8.08 1.30
CA LYS A 114 10.11 -9.10 0.92
C LYS A 114 9.71 -10.46 1.46
N SER A 115 9.25 -10.51 2.71
CA SER A 115 8.83 -11.77 3.30
C SER A 115 7.61 -12.35 2.58
N MET A 116 6.69 -11.51 2.13
CA MET A 116 5.52 -11.97 1.42
C MET A 116 5.84 -12.50 0.03
N ILE A 117 6.89 -12.00 -0.58
CA ILE A 117 7.27 -12.37 -1.95
C ILE A 117 8.24 -13.52 -1.96
N ASP A 118 9.24 -13.48 -1.07
CA ASP A 118 10.32 -14.47 -1.07
C ASP A 118 9.94 -15.77 -0.39
N ASP A 119 8.75 -15.83 0.20
CA ASP A 119 8.33 -16.99 0.93
C ASP A 119 7.00 -17.51 0.41
N PRO A 120 6.94 -17.87 -0.85
CA PRO A 120 5.68 -18.29 -1.43
C PRO A 120 5.21 -19.63 -0.92
N GLY A 121 6.12 -20.47 -0.53
CA GLY A 121 5.75 -21.79 -0.09
C GLY A 121 5.17 -21.79 1.28
N ASP A 122 5.54 -20.84 2.04
CA ASP A 122 5.08 -20.80 3.38
C ASP A 122 3.70 -20.49 3.43
N GLU A 123 3.42 -20.02 2.39
CA GLU A 123 2.18 -19.84 2.30
C GLU A 123 1.65 -21.03 1.99
N GLU A 124 2.10 -21.79 1.61
CA GLU A 124 1.68 -22.80 1.32
C GLU A 124 1.89 -23.77 2.02
N ILE A 125 2.38 -23.79 2.41
CA ILE A 125 2.47 -24.29 2.97
C ILE A 125 2.32 -24.63 3.70
N GLU A 126 2.35 -24.57 3.96
CA GLU A 126 2.09 -24.44 4.73
C GLU A 126 1.75 -24.70 5.14
N GLU A 127 1.51 -25.17 5.18
CA GLU A 127 1.02 -25.11 5.73
C GLU A 127 1.02 -25.41 6.18
N ASP A 128 1.08 -25.93 6.18
CA ASP A 128 0.93 -25.96 6.80
C ASP A 128 1.13 -25.94 7.32
N ASP A 129 1.39 -26.34 7.38
CA ASP A 129 1.28 -26.01 8.07
C ASP A 129 1.15 -25.86 8.45
N PHE A 130 1.06 -26.25 8.58
CA PHE A 130 0.55 -25.86 9.19
C PHE A 130 0.25 -26.03 9.55
N ILE A 131 0.28 -26.57 9.78
CA ILE A 131 -0.31 -26.47 10.31
C ILE A 131 -0.46 -26.42 10.91
N THR A 132 -0.15 -26.87 11.02
CA THR A 132 -0.52 -26.50 11.65
C THR A 132 -0.66 -26.28 12.11
N GLU A 133 -0.62 -26.80 12.53
CA GLU A 133 -1.01 -26.31 12.96
C GLU A 133 -1.27 -26.06 13.11
#